data_5112a26d76d237557b39c13525e22b1a
#
_entry.id   5112a26d76d237557b39c13525e22b1a
#
_cell.length_a   1.000
_cell.length_b   1.000
_cell.length_c   1.000
_cell.angle_alpha   90.00
_cell.angle_beta   90.00
_cell.angle_gamma   90.00
#
_symmetry.space_group_name_H-M   'P 1'
#
loop_
_entity.id
_entity.type
_entity.pdbx_description
1 polymer ?
#
loop_
_entity_poly.entity_id
_entity_poly.type
_entity_poly.pdbx_seq_one_letter_code
_entity_poly.pdbx_strand_id
1 'polypeptide(L)'
;MMIRTFWHGLALAAVLALTGCSHSPQNESSRPQAWLQPGTQITLPPPGITPAVSAQQLLTGSFNGKSQSLLVMLNADDKKLSLAGLSSVGIRLFLVTYDEKGIHTEQSIVVPQLPPASQVLADVMLSHWPVSAWTPQLPKGWTLTDNGDKRELRNAQGKLVTEITYLQRKGQRQPISIEQHVFNYHITIQNLGD
;
A
#
# COMPACT_ATOMS: atom_id res chain seq x y z
N MET A 1 76.15 -43.54 -4.99
CA MET A 1 76.54 -42.79 -3.79
C MET A 1 75.34 -42.00 -3.28
N MET A 2 74.94 -42.33 -2.13
CA MET A 2 73.76 -41.91 -1.40
C MET A 2 73.55 -40.39 -1.39
N ILE A 3 72.27 -39.96 -1.35
CA ILE A 3 71.81 -38.91 -0.40
C ILE A 3 70.32 -38.99 -0.30
N ARG A 4 69.91 -38.99 0.93
CA ARG A 4 68.62 -39.28 1.52
C ARG A 4 67.63 -38.18 1.34
N THR A 5 66.40 -38.57 0.94
CA THR A 5 65.13 -37.89 1.10
C THR A 5 64.89 -37.33 2.48
N PHE A 6 64.38 -36.10 2.54
CA PHE A 6 63.66 -35.60 3.69
C PHE A 6 62.28 -35.11 3.23
N TRP A 7 61.30 -35.88 3.64
CA TRP A 7 59.90 -35.63 3.46
C TRP A 7 59.44 -34.72 4.61
N HIS A 8 59.05 -33.50 4.29
CA HIS A 8 58.31 -32.68 5.22
C HIS A 8 56.93 -32.47 4.68
N GLY A 9 55.97 -33.20 5.27
CA GLY A 9 54.57 -33.02 5.04
C GLY A 9 54.11 -31.66 5.57
N LEU A 10 53.61 -30.84 4.67
CA LEU A 10 52.91 -29.63 5.03
C LEU A 10 51.41 -29.90 4.92
N ALA A 11 50.78 -30.16 6.07
CA ALA A 11 49.33 -30.27 6.16
C ALA A 11 48.72 -28.88 5.97
N LEU A 12 48.18 -28.65 4.78
CA LEU A 12 47.42 -27.43 4.47
C LEU A 12 46.00 -27.63 5.01
N ALA A 13 45.72 -27.10 6.18
CA ALA A 13 44.39 -27.04 6.75
C ALA A 13 43.57 -26.02 5.92
N ALA A 14 42.69 -26.51 5.04
CA ALA A 14 41.73 -25.71 4.34
C ALA A 14 40.62 -25.29 5.32
N VAL A 15 40.71 -24.06 5.84
CA VAL A 15 39.60 -23.41 6.57
C VAL A 15 38.56 -22.99 5.54
N LEU A 16 37.54 -23.79 5.39
CA LEU A 16 36.31 -23.42 4.70
C LEU A 16 35.60 -22.34 5.52
N ALA A 17 35.83 -21.06 5.15
CA ALA A 17 35.04 -19.98 5.63
C ALA A 17 33.64 -20.11 4.99
N LEU A 18 32.68 -20.68 5.71
CA LEU A 18 31.27 -20.60 5.44
C LEU A 18 30.86 -19.16 5.65
N THR A 19 30.90 -18.35 4.57
CA THR A 19 30.19 -17.07 4.52
C THR A 19 28.70 -17.40 4.47
N GLY A 20 28.11 -17.62 5.64
CA GLY A 20 26.68 -17.64 5.79
C GLY A 20 26.16 -16.27 5.35
N CYS A 21 25.42 -16.21 4.23
CA CYS A 21 24.52 -15.10 3.96
C CYS A 21 23.53 -15.06 5.12
N SER A 22 23.84 -14.26 6.14
CA SER A 22 22.85 -13.86 7.11
C SER A 22 21.83 -13.02 6.35
N HIS A 23 20.72 -13.64 5.97
CA HIS A 23 19.48 -12.90 5.76
C HIS A 23 19.21 -12.24 7.10
N SER A 24 19.59 -10.97 7.20
CA SER A 24 19.10 -10.10 8.27
C SER A 24 17.59 -10.14 8.17
N PRO A 25 16.87 -10.57 9.21
CA PRO A 25 15.44 -10.31 9.24
C PRO A 25 15.32 -8.80 9.12
N GLN A 26 14.62 -8.32 8.10
CA GLN A 26 14.19 -6.93 8.02
C GLN A 26 13.21 -6.69 9.17
N ASN A 27 13.76 -6.52 10.37
CA ASN A 27 13.10 -5.87 11.48
C ASN A 27 13.17 -4.36 11.22
N GLU A 28 12.61 -3.93 10.14
CA GLU A 28 12.18 -2.55 10.03
C GLU A 28 10.74 -2.48 10.55
N SER A 29 10.64 -2.05 11.80
CA SER A 29 9.46 -1.38 12.33
C SER A 29 9.21 -0.04 11.61
N SER A 30 9.56 0.06 10.35
CA SER A 30 9.23 1.20 9.51
C SER A 30 7.78 1.07 9.11
N ARG A 31 6.96 2.01 9.59
CA ARG A 31 5.59 2.12 9.11
C ARG A 31 5.57 2.17 7.58
N PRO A 32 4.60 1.51 6.94
CA PRO A 32 4.53 1.45 5.49
C PRO A 32 4.56 2.84 4.84
N GLN A 33 5.22 2.93 3.70
CA GLN A 33 5.36 4.17 2.95
C GLN A 33 4.65 4.09 1.61
N ALA A 34 4.10 5.21 1.18
CA ALA A 34 3.49 5.37 -0.15
C ALA A 34 3.95 6.65 -0.83
N TRP A 35 3.89 6.67 -2.14
CA TRP A 35 4.21 7.84 -2.95
C TRP A 35 3.00 8.76 -3.07
N LEU A 36 3.16 10.03 -2.76
CA LEU A 36 2.17 11.06 -3.08
C LEU A 36 2.41 11.67 -4.46
N GLN A 37 3.68 11.80 -4.84
CA GLN A 37 4.13 12.19 -6.18
C GLN A 37 5.55 11.63 -6.41
N PRO A 38 6.09 11.63 -7.65
CA PRO A 38 7.49 11.27 -7.90
C PRO A 38 8.43 12.07 -6.99
N GLY A 39 9.32 11.37 -6.30
CA GLY A 39 10.28 11.95 -5.36
C GLY A 39 9.72 12.33 -3.98
N THR A 40 8.44 12.09 -3.68
CA THR A 40 7.84 12.39 -2.38
C THR A 40 7.12 11.17 -1.81
N GLN A 41 7.75 10.53 -0.85
CA GLN A 41 7.14 9.45 -0.06
C GLN A 41 6.69 9.97 1.32
N ILE A 42 5.64 9.35 1.83
CA ILE A 42 5.17 9.55 3.21
C ILE A 42 4.99 8.22 3.92
N THR A 43 5.04 8.28 5.24
CA THR A 43 4.59 7.17 6.08
C THR A 43 3.06 7.14 6.12
N LEU A 44 2.44 5.98 5.98
CA LEU A 44 0.99 5.86 6.15
C LEU A 44 0.57 6.17 7.59
N PRO A 45 -0.63 6.75 7.80
CA PRO A 45 -1.22 6.84 9.13
C PRO A 45 -1.35 5.45 9.79
N PRO A 46 -1.54 5.37 11.11
CA PRO A 46 -1.88 4.11 11.77
C PRO A 46 -3.10 3.43 11.12
N PRO A 47 -3.18 2.08 11.15
CA PRO A 47 -4.21 1.33 10.44
C PRO A 47 -5.62 1.50 11.01
N GLY A 48 -5.74 1.92 12.28
CA GLY A 48 -7.04 2.03 12.97
C GLY A 48 -7.90 3.20 12.50
N ILE A 49 -9.21 2.97 12.46
CA ILE A 49 -10.24 3.97 12.19
C ILE A 49 -11.46 3.76 13.07
N THR A 50 -12.08 4.87 13.51
CA THR A 50 -13.34 4.88 14.24
C THR A 50 -14.26 5.98 13.69
N PRO A 51 -15.53 5.68 13.35
CA PRO A 51 -16.19 4.36 13.40
C PRO A 51 -15.59 3.36 12.40
N ALA A 52 -15.82 2.07 12.64
CA ALA A 52 -15.39 1.01 11.74
C ALA A 52 -16.01 1.17 10.33
N VAL A 53 -15.26 0.78 9.31
CA VAL A 53 -15.70 0.80 7.90
C VAL A 53 -15.80 -0.63 7.40
N SER A 54 -16.94 -0.96 6.78
CA SER A 54 -17.12 -2.21 6.05
C SER A 54 -17.83 -1.89 4.75
N ALA A 55 -17.21 -2.24 3.62
CA ALA A 55 -17.77 -1.94 2.30
C ALA A 55 -17.42 -3.05 1.29
N GLN A 56 -18.38 -3.31 0.43
CA GLN A 56 -18.18 -4.12 -0.76
C GLN A 56 -18.27 -3.22 -1.98
N GLN A 57 -17.24 -3.18 -2.79
CA GLN A 57 -17.07 -2.18 -3.83
C GLN A 57 -16.62 -2.81 -5.14
N LEU A 58 -17.17 -2.34 -6.25
CA LEU A 58 -16.59 -2.54 -7.57
C LEU A 58 -15.69 -1.34 -7.86
N LEU A 59 -14.39 -1.57 -7.90
CA LEU A 59 -13.40 -0.55 -8.28
C LEU A 59 -13.07 -0.72 -9.76
N THR A 60 -13.12 0.37 -10.51
CA THR A 60 -12.64 0.41 -11.90
C THR A 60 -11.50 1.40 -12.00
N GLY A 61 -10.30 0.89 -12.09
CA GLY A 61 -9.08 1.67 -12.30
C GLY A 61 -8.83 1.92 -13.78
N SER A 62 -8.49 3.15 -14.15
CA SER A 62 -8.14 3.55 -15.50
C SER A 62 -6.76 4.21 -15.51
N PHE A 63 -5.85 3.69 -16.36
CA PHE A 63 -4.49 4.16 -16.50
C PHE A 63 -4.02 3.97 -17.95
N ASN A 64 -3.45 5.00 -18.56
CA ASN A 64 -2.94 4.96 -19.94
C ASN A 64 -3.94 4.37 -20.96
N GLY A 65 -5.22 4.76 -20.87
CA GLY A 65 -6.28 4.29 -21.78
C GLY A 65 -6.73 2.84 -21.57
N LYS A 66 -6.19 2.16 -20.56
CA LYS A 66 -6.64 0.82 -20.17
C LYS A 66 -7.45 0.89 -18.89
N SER A 67 -8.52 0.10 -18.79
CA SER A 67 -9.35 0.01 -17.60
C SER A 67 -9.43 -1.44 -17.13
N GLN A 68 -9.43 -1.61 -15.82
CA GLN A 68 -9.60 -2.92 -15.16
C GLN A 68 -10.54 -2.76 -13.97
N SER A 69 -11.48 -3.68 -13.84
CA SER A 69 -12.40 -3.70 -12.71
C SER A 69 -12.08 -4.86 -11.77
N LEU A 70 -12.27 -4.61 -10.48
CA LEU A 70 -12.01 -5.56 -9.41
C LEU A 70 -13.08 -5.40 -8.33
N LEU A 71 -13.65 -6.52 -7.90
CA LEU A 71 -14.50 -6.54 -6.72
C LEU A 71 -13.63 -6.50 -5.47
N VAL A 72 -13.90 -5.58 -4.56
CA VAL A 72 -13.11 -5.36 -3.36
C VAL A 72 -13.98 -5.44 -2.12
N MET A 73 -13.51 -6.15 -1.11
CA MET A 73 -14.07 -6.12 0.24
C MET A 73 -13.12 -5.36 1.15
N LEU A 74 -13.58 -4.22 1.65
CA LEU A 74 -12.88 -3.37 2.61
C LEU A 74 -13.46 -3.60 3.99
N ASN A 75 -12.61 -3.90 4.97
CA ASN A 75 -12.95 -3.91 6.38
C ASN A 75 -11.86 -3.18 7.16
N ALA A 76 -12.24 -2.22 7.98
CA ALA A 76 -11.32 -1.50 8.86
C ALA A 76 -12.00 -1.23 10.20
N ASP A 77 -11.28 -1.47 11.28
CA ASP A 77 -11.68 -1.20 12.65
C ASP A 77 -10.64 -0.33 13.37
N ASP A 78 -10.69 -0.24 14.68
CA ASP A 78 -9.78 0.56 15.50
C ASP A 78 -8.31 0.06 15.49
N LYS A 79 -8.03 -1.11 14.93
CA LYS A 79 -6.69 -1.76 14.97
C LYS A 79 -6.15 -2.16 13.60
N LYS A 80 -7.03 -2.48 12.68
CA LYS A 80 -6.64 -3.18 11.45
C LYS A 80 -7.47 -2.73 10.26
N LEU A 81 -6.80 -2.64 9.10
CA LEU A 81 -7.42 -2.52 7.79
C LEU A 81 -7.16 -3.80 7.01
N SER A 82 -8.19 -4.32 6.37
CA SER A 82 -8.14 -5.51 5.51
C SER A 82 -8.82 -5.21 4.18
N LEU A 83 -8.15 -5.53 3.09
CA LEU A 83 -8.61 -5.32 1.72
C LEU A 83 -8.45 -6.62 0.92
N ALA A 84 -9.56 -7.25 0.57
CA ALA A 84 -9.55 -8.43 -0.29
C ALA A 84 -9.99 -8.07 -1.71
N GLY A 85 -9.19 -8.43 -2.71
CA GLY A 85 -9.55 -8.34 -4.11
C GLY A 85 -10.10 -9.67 -4.61
N LEU A 86 -11.24 -9.64 -5.29
CA LEU A 86 -11.95 -10.79 -5.82
C LEU A 86 -12.12 -10.68 -7.34
N SER A 87 -12.09 -11.82 -8.01
CA SER A 87 -12.49 -11.90 -9.41
C SER A 87 -14.01 -11.70 -9.56
N SER A 88 -14.48 -11.53 -10.80
CA SER A 88 -15.91 -11.43 -11.12
C SER A 88 -16.74 -12.65 -10.71
N VAL A 89 -16.09 -13.80 -10.49
CA VAL A 89 -16.72 -15.05 -10.01
C VAL A 89 -16.47 -15.29 -8.52
N GLY A 90 -15.97 -14.29 -7.79
CA GLY A 90 -15.80 -14.35 -6.33
C GLY A 90 -14.55 -15.06 -5.84
N ILE A 91 -13.62 -15.46 -6.71
CA ILE A 91 -12.35 -16.06 -6.28
C ILE A 91 -11.44 -14.98 -5.71
N ARG A 92 -10.92 -15.17 -4.48
CA ARG A 92 -9.97 -14.25 -3.89
C ARG A 92 -8.65 -14.27 -4.65
N LEU A 93 -8.28 -13.12 -5.19
CA LEU A 93 -7.04 -12.91 -5.94
C LEU A 93 -5.89 -12.51 -5.01
N PHE A 94 -6.20 -11.62 -4.07
CA PHE A 94 -5.25 -11.18 -3.04
C PHE A 94 -5.97 -10.78 -1.75
N LEU A 95 -5.21 -10.72 -0.67
CA LEU A 95 -5.57 -10.10 0.59
C LEU A 95 -4.42 -9.20 1.04
N VAL A 96 -4.72 -7.95 1.34
CA VAL A 96 -3.80 -7.02 2.00
C VAL A 96 -4.34 -6.72 3.38
N THR A 97 -3.50 -6.88 4.39
CA THR A 97 -3.80 -6.52 5.77
C THR A 97 -2.77 -5.51 6.25
N TYR A 98 -3.23 -4.44 6.89
CA TYR A 98 -2.36 -3.47 7.57
C TYR A 98 -2.77 -3.40 9.04
N ASP A 99 -1.85 -3.70 9.95
CA ASP A 99 -2.00 -3.68 11.40
C ASP A 99 -0.75 -3.09 12.07
N GLU A 100 -0.62 -3.23 13.39
CA GLU A 100 0.53 -2.75 14.17
C GLU A 100 1.87 -3.37 13.73
N LYS A 101 1.84 -4.54 13.08
CA LYS A 101 3.02 -5.26 12.59
C LYS A 101 3.41 -4.85 11.17
N GLY A 102 2.62 -3.99 10.53
CA GLY A 102 2.86 -3.51 9.17
C GLY A 102 1.90 -4.10 8.13
N ILE A 103 2.33 -4.09 6.85
CA ILE A 103 1.54 -4.63 5.75
C ILE A 103 1.89 -6.10 5.52
N HIS A 104 0.85 -6.93 5.47
CA HIS A 104 0.92 -8.34 5.07
C HIS A 104 0.10 -8.53 3.80
N THR A 105 0.70 -9.17 2.81
CA THR A 105 0.03 -9.45 1.53
C THR A 105 0.05 -10.95 1.25
N GLU A 106 -1.13 -11.50 1.04
CA GLU A 106 -1.34 -12.84 0.48
C GLU A 106 -1.82 -12.67 -0.96
N GLN A 107 -1.10 -13.22 -1.91
CA GLN A 107 -1.48 -13.16 -3.32
C GLN A 107 -1.63 -14.57 -3.87
N SER A 108 -2.84 -14.95 -4.23
CA SER A 108 -3.17 -16.26 -4.78
C SER A 108 -2.94 -16.34 -6.31
N ILE A 109 -3.12 -15.20 -6.98
CA ILE A 109 -2.99 -15.08 -8.45
C ILE A 109 -2.29 -13.75 -8.73
N VAL A 110 -1.32 -13.75 -9.64
CA VAL A 110 -0.67 -12.52 -10.10
C VAL A 110 -1.70 -11.69 -10.88
N VAL A 111 -2.04 -10.52 -10.34
CA VAL A 111 -2.88 -9.53 -11.03
C VAL A 111 -1.95 -8.57 -11.76
N PRO A 112 -1.90 -8.60 -13.10
CA PRO A 112 -1.04 -7.69 -13.84
C PRO A 112 -1.39 -6.23 -13.53
N GLN A 113 -0.36 -5.39 -13.41
CA GLN A 113 -0.50 -3.94 -13.21
C GLN A 113 -1.18 -3.51 -11.88
N LEU A 114 -1.30 -4.41 -10.91
CA LEU A 114 -1.73 -4.01 -9.56
C LEU A 114 -0.63 -3.12 -8.94
N PRO A 115 -0.97 -1.93 -8.41
CA PRO A 115 -0.02 -1.10 -7.70
C PRO A 115 0.52 -1.81 -6.45
N PRO A 116 1.67 -1.39 -5.90
CA PRO A 116 2.14 -1.88 -4.61
C PRO A 116 1.07 -1.77 -3.51
N ALA A 117 1.01 -2.74 -2.60
CA ALA A 117 -0.01 -2.78 -1.55
C ALA A 117 -0.08 -1.48 -0.73
N SER A 118 1.06 -0.88 -0.41
CA SER A 118 1.13 0.39 0.30
C SER A 118 0.48 1.55 -0.47
N GLN A 119 0.56 1.55 -1.82
CA GLN A 119 -0.08 2.57 -2.64
C GLN A 119 -1.61 2.39 -2.66
N VAL A 120 -2.08 1.16 -2.80
CA VAL A 120 -3.52 0.84 -2.72
C VAL A 120 -4.08 1.25 -1.36
N LEU A 121 -3.36 0.94 -0.27
CA LEU A 121 -3.76 1.33 1.08
C LEU A 121 -3.77 2.86 1.26
N ALA A 122 -2.81 3.59 0.66
CA ALA A 122 -2.81 5.05 0.71
C ALA A 122 -4.09 5.65 0.10
N ASP A 123 -4.53 5.15 -1.05
CA ASP A 123 -5.75 5.61 -1.72
C ASP A 123 -7.00 5.30 -0.87
N VAL A 124 -7.09 4.10 -0.31
CA VAL A 124 -8.18 3.71 0.60
C VAL A 124 -8.17 4.58 1.85
N MET A 125 -7.02 4.76 2.48
CA MET A 125 -6.90 5.56 3.70
C MET A 125 -7.13 7.05 3.44
N LEU A 126 -6.68 7.60 2.29
CA LEU A 126 -7.00 8.96 1.89
C LEU A 126 -8.51 9.16 1.74
N SER A 127 -9.23 8.12 1.33
CA SER A 127 -10.68 8.17 1.12
C SER A 127 -11.48 8.09 2.43
N HIS A 128 -10.96 7.43 3.46
CA HIS A 128 -11.74 7.10 4.66
C HIS A 128 -11.20 7.72 5.95
N TRP A 129 -9.88 7.82 6.14
CA TRP A 129 -9.29 8.32 7.39
C TRP A 129 -9.52 9.83 7.55
N PRO A 130 -9.70 10.31 8.78
CA PRO A 130 -9.87 11.74 9.03
C PRO A 130 -8.61 12.52 8.61
N VAL A 131 -8.80 13.78 8.20
CA VAL A 131 -7.71 14.68 7.80
C VAL A 131 -6.64 14.78 8.90
N SER A 132 -7.06 14.76 10.16
CA SER A 132 -6.16 14.80 11.32
C SER A 132 -5.18 13.65 11.41
N ALA A 133 -5.52 12.48 10.88
CA ALA A 133 -4.61 11.33 10.84
C ALA A 133 -3.50 11.52 9.79
N TRP A 134 -3.77 12.28 8.73
CA TRP A 134 -2.84 12.56 7.65
C TRP A 134 -1.92 13.74 7.94
N THR A 135 -2.42 14.78 8.61
CA THR A 135 -1.67 16.02 8.85
C THR A 135 -0.25 15.82 9.38
N PRO A 136 0.00 14.92 10.35
CA PRO A 136 1.37 14.66 10.84
C PRO A 136 2.27 13.93 9.83
N GLN A 137 1.70 13.32 8.82
CA GLN A 137 2.43 12.53 7.81
C GLN A 137 2.78 13.34 6.56
N LEU A 138 2.07 14.45 6.35
CA LEU A 138 2.25 15.27 5.14
C LEU A 138 3.55 16.06 5.22
N PRO A 139 4.29 16.22 4.12
CA PRO A 139 5.45 17.06 4.04
C PRO A 139 5.09 18.54 4.32
N LYS A 140 6.07 19.32 4.75
CA LYS A 140 5.87 20.74 5.01
C LYS A 140 5.28 21.47 3.80
N GLY A 141 4.23 22.23 4.04
CA GLY A 141 3.53 23.02 3.01
C GLY A 141 2.48 22.25 2.21
N TRP A 142 2.36 20.93 2.41
CA TRP A 142 1.27 20.16 1.83
C TRP A 142 -0.01 20.34 2.63
N THR A 143 -1.13 20.25 1.96
CA THR A 143 -2.45 20.38 2.58
C THR A 143 -3.39 19.29 2.13
N LEU A 144 -4.16 18.75 3.06
CA LEU A 144 -5.31 17.89 2.79
C LEU A 144 -6.54 18.63 3.31
N THR A 145 -7.45 18.98 2.40
CA THR A 145 -8.70 19.68 2.72
C THR A 145 -9.89 18.79 2.45
N ASP A 146 -10.96 18.95 3.20
CA ASP A 146 -12.20 18.21 3.08
C ASP A 146 -13.39 19.17 3.25
N ASN A 147 -14.21 19.28 2.22
CA ASN A 147 -15.40 20.17 2.22
C ASN A 147 -16.73 19.40 2.18
N GLY A 148 -16.70 18.10 2.47
CA GLY A 148 -17.89 17.24 2.46
C GLY A 148 -18.08 16.51 1.13
N ASP A 149 -18.15 17.18 0.02
CA ASP A 149 -18.33 16.55 -1.30
C ASP A 149 -17.01 16.16 -1.95
N LYS A 150 -15.93 16.85 -1.59
CA LYS A 150 -14.60 16.62 -2.12
C LYS A 150 -13.53 16.66 -1.04
N ARG A 151 -12.52 15.85 -1.25
CA ARG A 151 -11.27 15.91 -0.51
C ARG A 151 -10.13 16.15 -1.48
N GLU A 152 -9.26 17.11 -1.18
CA GLU A 152 -8.18 17.52 -2.06
C GLU A 152 -6.85 17.46 -1.32
N LEU A 153 -5.89 16.74 -1.89
CA LEU A 153 -4.49 16.78 -1.49
C LEU A 153 -3.71 17.69 -2.44
N ARG A 154 -3.07 18.71 -1.87
CA ARG A 154 -2.25 19.67 -2.63
C ARG A 154 -0.82 19.66 -2.12
N ASN A 155 0.14 19.78 -3.03
CA ASN A 155 1.55 19.88 -2.68
C ASN A 155 1.91 21.31 -2.18
N ALA A 156 3.18 21.51 -1.78
CA ALA A 156 3.67 22.77 -1.23
C ALA A 156 3.56 23.95 -2.21
N GLN A 157 3.43 23.71 -3.52
CA GLN A 157 3.20 24.71 -4.55
C GLN A 157 1.70 24.95 -4.82
N GLY A 158 0.80 24.35 -4.04
CA GLY A 158 -0.65 24.43 -4.21
C GLY A 158 -1.20 23.60 -5.37
N LYS A 159 -0.34 22.82 -6.08
CA LYS A 159 -0.79 21.95 -7.16
C LYS A 159 -1.62 20.80 -6.61
N LEU A 160 -2.78 20.55 -7.26
CA LEU A 160 -3.65 19.43 -6.93
C LEU A 160 -2.94 18.11 -7.30
N VAL A 161 -2.84 17.20 -6.32
CA VAL A 161 -2.19 15.89 -6.43
C VAL A 161 -3.23 14.79 -6.51
N THR A 162 -4.17 14.79 -5.56
CA THR A 162 -5.26 13.82 -5.49
C THR A 162 -6.57 14.54 -5.21
N GLU A 163 -7.61 14.18 -5.93
CA GLU A 163 -8.99 14.59 -5.63
C GLU A 163 -9.84 13.34 -5.38
N ILE A 164 -10.64 13.36 -4.31
CA ILE A 164 -11.59 12.31 -3.98
C ILE A 164 -12.98 12.92 -3.94
N THR A 165 -13.89 12.36 -4.70
CA THR A 165 -15.29 12.80 -4.74
C THR A 165 -16.16 11.86 -3.92
N TYR A 166 -17.11 12.43 -3.19
CA TYR A 166 -18.03 11.70 -2.32
C TYR A 166 -19.48 11.95 -2.71
N LEU A 167 -20.31 10.98 -2.35
CA LEU A 167 -21.75 11.09 -2.46
C LEU A 167 -22.40 10.68 -1.13
N GLN A 168 -23.43 11.42 -0.73
CA GLN A 168 -24.26 11.04 0.41
C GLN A 168 -25.30 10.01 -0.05
N ARG A 169 -25.28 8.82 0.56
CA ARG A 169 -26.26 7.77 0.34
C ARG A 169 -26.73 7.22 1.67
N LYS A 170 -28.05 7.17 1.88
CA LYS A 170 -28.66 6.64 3.12
C LYS A 170 -28.06 7.23 4.41
N GLY A 171 -27.66 8.52 4.37
CA GLY A 171 -27.04 9.20 5.51
C GLY A 171 -25.55 8.88 5.72
N GLN A 172 -24.94 8.09 4.85
CA GLN A 172 -23.50 7.79 4.88
C GLN A 172 -22.79 8.50 3.73
N ARG A 173 -21.64 9.07 4.04
CA ARG A 173 -20.74 9.66 3.06
C ARG A 173 -19.85 8.57 2.46
N GLN A 174 -19.97 8.35 1.17
CA GLN A 174 -19.26 7.28 0.47
C GLN A 174 -18.37 7.87 -0.62
N PRO A 175 -17.08 7.46 -0.73
CA PRO A 175 -16.24 7.83 -1.86
C PRO A 175 -16.78 7.17 -3.14
N ILE A 176 -16.80 7.93 -4.24
CA ILE A 176 -17.27 7.45 -5.55
C ILE A 176 -16.18 7.54 -6.62
N SER A 177 -15.16 8.36 -6.42
CA SER A 177 -14.02 8.42 -7.33
C SER A 177 -12.76 8.93 -6.63
N ILE A 178 -11.61 8.52 -7.17
CA ILE A 178 -10.28 9.04 -6.85
C ILE A 178 -9.64 9.45 -8.17
N GLU A 179 -9.23 10.71 -8.29
CA GLU A 179 -8.45 11.24 -9.40
C GLU A 179 -7.03 11.53 -8.92
N GLN A 180 -6.06 10.83 -9.50
CA GLN A 180 -4.65 11.01 -9.17
C GLN A 180 -3.95 11.77 -10.30
N HIS A 181 -3.80 13.09 -10.13
CA HIS A 181 -3.34 14.00 -11.18
C HIS A 181 -1.86 13.89 -11.51
N VAL A 182 -1.05 13.32 -10.60
CA VAL A 182 0.40 13.26 -10.80
C VAL A 182 0.84 11.94 -11.39
N PHE A 183 0.16 10.84 -11.02
CA PHE A 183 0.39 9.52 -11.58
C PHE A 183 -0.55 9.19 -12.74
N ASN A 184 -1.48 10.09 -13.07
CA ASN A 184 -2.41 9.99 -14.19
C ASN A 184 -3.26 8.70 -14.16
N TYR A 185 -3.82 8.36 -13.02
CA TYR A 185 -4.82 7.31 -12.94
C TYR A 185 -6.12 7.82 -12.30
N HIS A 186 -7.19 7.17 -12.67
CA HIS A 186 -8.52 7.40 -12.14
C HIS A 186 -9.11 6.10 -11.61
N ILE A 187 -9.77 6.15 -10.46
CA ILE A 187 -10.52 5.04 -9.89
C ILE A 187 -11.97 5.46 -9.71
N THR A 188 -12.89 4.74 -10.34
CA THR A 188 -14.32 4.82 -10.04
C THR A 188 -14.67 3.80 -8.98
N ILE A 189 -15.47 4.18 -8.00
CA ILE A 189 -15.88 3.36 -6.86
C ILE A 189 -17.39 3.22 -6.89
N GLN A 190 -17.88 2.01 -7.11
CA GLN A 190 -19.30 1.67 -7.00
C GLN A 190 -19.49 0.81 -5.75
N ASN A 191 -20.19 1.35 -4.74
CA ASN A 191 -20.55 0.58 -3.55
C ASN A 191 -21.65 -0.43 -3.89
N LEU A 192 -21.49 -1.66 -3.43
CA LEU A 192 -22.41 -2.78 -3.64
C LEU A 192 -23.10 -3.12 -2.30
N GLY A 193 -24.37 -3.49 -2.34
CA GLY A 193 -25.10 -3.89 -1.14
C GLY A 193 -25.87 -2.76 -0.43
N ASP A 194 -26.10 -1.66 -1.12
CA ASP A 194 -26.95 -0.54 -0.66
C ASP A 194 -28.45 -0.76 -0.99
#